data_aa252111d01d6cf963ce9dcbc13e6424
#
_entry.id   aa252111d01d6cf963ce9dcbc13e6424
#
_cell.length_a   1.000
_cell.length_b   1.000
_cell.length_c   1.000
_cell.angle_alpha   90.00
_cell.angle_beta   90.00
_cell.angle_gamma   90.00
#
_symmetry.space_group_name_H-M   'P 1'
#
loop_
_entity.id
_entity.type
_entity.pdbx_description
1 polymer ?
#
loop_
_entity_poly.entity_id
_entity_poly.type
_entity_poly.pdbx_seq_one_letter_code
_entity_poly.pdbx_strand_id
1 'polypeptide(L)'
;MKRRDIIKGLTLLPFAANASVIENKDLPNKNGFAFLSEVSKTPDSELAERGHKILKSIGVEPFINCKGTNTIMGGSVARPEVRLAMEAVSTLNVQMDELVEGVGKRLAELTGAEWGLVTSGAAAGIKLCTFACLSGGNPEKLVRMPDLRGFEKTEVIIPTASRTVYDQAIRSTGATVITVENEEDLRKKIGPQTAMIYIDAEKESFLPLEII
;
A
#
# COMPACT_ATOMS: atom_id res chain seq x y z
N MET A 1 -23.75 -5.49 3.78
CA MET A 1 -22.49 -6.13 4.18
C MET A 1 -22.03 -5.51 5.52
N LYS A 2 -21.76 -6.29 6.54
CA LYS A 2 -21.37 -5.75 7.86
C LYS A 2 -19.89 -5.36 7.79
N ARG A 3 -19.50 -4.23 8.42
CA ARG A 3 -18.11 -3.74 8.50
C ARG A 3 -17.08 -4.82 8.91
N ARG A 4 -17.52 -5.84 9.64
CA ARG A 4 -16.73 -7.02 10.03
C ARG A 4 -16.20 -7.86 8.86
N ASP A 5 -16.87 -7.85 7.71
CA ASP A 5 -16.50 -8.70 6.57
C ASP A 5 -15.37 -8.06 5.75
N ILE A 6 -15.23 -6.72 5.82
CA ILE A 6 -14.16 -5.97 5.16
C ILE A 6 -12.81 -6.26 5.83
N ILE A 7 -12.79 -6.32 7.16
CA ILE A 7 -11.56 -6.56 7.93
C ILE A 7 -11.05 -7.99 7.73
N LYS A 8 -11.95 -8.98 7.61
CA LYS A 8 -11.56 -10.37 7.31
C LYS A 8 -10.89 -10.54 5.94
N GLY A 9 -11.20 -9.67 4.96
CA GLY A 9 -10.56 -9.66 3.66
C GLY A 9 -9.13 -9.09 3.70
N LEU A 10 -8.84 -8.13 4.58
CA LEU A 10 -7.50 -7.54 4.71
C LEU A 10 -6.52 -8.42 5.49
N THR A 11 -7.00 -9.27 6.40
CA THR A 11 -6.15 -10.14 7.23
C THR A 11 -5.63 -11.38 6.49
N LEU A 12 -6.09 -11.63 5.26
CA LEU A 12 -5.68 -12.79 4.45
C LEU A 12 -4.57 -12.49 3.43
N LEU A 13 -3.96 -11.30 3.50
CA LEU A 13 -2.68 -11.09 2.84
C LEU A 13 -1.57 -11.40 3.85
N PRO A 14 -1.03 -12.63 3.89
CA PRO A 14 0.19 -12.86 4.61
C PRO A 14 1.28 -12.05 3.88
N PHE A 15 1.84 -11.07 4.54
CA PHE A 15 3.20 -10.62 4.27
C PHE A 15 4.14 -11.78 4.64
N ALA A 16 3.91 -12.92 4.04
CA ALA A 16 4.77 -14.08 4.17
C ALA A 16 5.94 -13.87 3.22
N ALA A 17 7.08 -13.63 3.79
CA ALA A 17 8.37 -13.92 3.19
C ALA A 17 8.54 -15.45 2.99
N ASN A 18 7.56 -16.09 2.37
CA ASN A 18 7.64 -17.44 1.87
C ASN A 18 6.97 -17.44 0.50
N ALA A 19 7.80 -17.24 -0.53
CA ALA A 19 7.44 -17.52 -1.91
C ALA A 19 7.28 -19.02 -2.12
N SER A 20 6.30 -19.63 -1.47
CA SER A 20 5.72 -20.86 -1.96
C SER A 20 4.79 -20.46 -3.10
N VAL A 21 5.17 -20.86 -4.30
CA VAL A 21 4.38 -20.78 -5.51
C VAL A 21 2.95 -21.25 -5.19
N ILE A 22 2.02 -20.32 -5.07
CA ILE A 22 0.61 -20.65 -5.19
C ILE A 22 0.41 -20.95 -6.66
N GLU A 23 0.45 -22.22 -7.02
CA GLU A 23 -0.13 -22.70 -8.27
C GLU A 23 -1.64 -22.48 -8.20
N ASN A 24 -2.06 -21.28 -8.51
CA ASN A 24 -3.47 -20.95 -8.56
C ASN A 24 -4.03 -21.48 -9.89
N LYS A 25 -4.54 -22.72 -9.85
CA LYS A 25 -5.16 -23.40 -11.02
C LYS A 25 -6.49 -22.79 -11.46
N ASP A 26 -7.03 -21.84 -10.68
CA ASP A 26 -8.40 -21.34 -10.86
C ASP A 26 -8.46 -19.83 -11.20
N LEU A 27 -7.38 -19.21 -11.66
CA LEU A 27 -7.47 -17.85 -12.18
C LEU A 27 -8.22 -17.84 -13.52
N PRO A 28 -9.37 -17.18 -13.60
CA PRO A 28 -10.04 -16.99 -14.88
C PRO A 28 -9.15 -16.11 -15.76
N ASN A 29 -8.87 -16.62 -16.94
CA ASN A 29 -8.15 -15.94 -18.00
C ASN A 29 -6.61 -15.99 -17.94
N LYS A 30 -6.07 -17.18 -18.20
CA LYS A 30 -4.63 -17.38 -18.54
C LYS A 30 -4.18 -16.59 -19.78
N ASN A 31 -5.10 -16.06 -20.58
CA ASN A 31 -4.81 -15.36 -21.84
C ASN A 31 -4.47 -13.87 -21.63
N GLY A 32 -4.72 -13.29 -20.47
CA GLY A 32 -4.45 -11.87 -20.22
C GLY A 32 -2.97 -11.47 -20.24
N PHE A 33 -2.05 -12.45 -20.13
CA PHE A 33 -0.61 -12.21 -20.14
C PHE A 33 0.15 -12.98 -21.21
N ALA A 34 -0.53 -13.76 -22.06
CA ALA A 34 0.12 -14.52 -23.12
C ALA A 34 0.85 -13.63 -24.14
N PHE A 35 0.39 -12.39 -24.33
CA PHE A 35 1.05 -11.43 -25.22
C PHE A 35 2.39 -10.91 -24.69
N LEU A 36 2.64 -11.00 -23.38
CA LEU A 36 3.90 -10.53 -22.77
C LEU A 36 5.09 -11.43 -23.12
N SER A 37 4.86 -12.67 -23.52
CA SER A 37 5.92 -13.61 -23.94
C SER A 37 6.62 -13.19 -25.24
N GLU A 38 6.03 -12.29 -26.01
CA GLU A 38 6.57 -11.83 -27.32
C GLU A 38 7.35 -10.51 -27.21
N VAL A 39 7.28 -9.79 -26.09
CA VAL A 39 7.68 -8.36 -26.03
C VAL A 39 9.15 -8.13 -25.74
N SER A 40 9.90 -9.05 -25.13
CA SER A 40 11.34 -8.78 -24.90
C SER A 40 12.24 -9.86 -25.45
N LYS A 41 13.05 -9.46 -26.46
CA LYS A 41 14.12 -10.27 -27.04
C LYS A 41 15.48 -9.98 -26.40
N THR A 42 15.56 -9.02 -25.47
CA THR A 42 16.82 -8.65 -24.80
C THR A 42 17.09 -9.62 -23.65
N PRO A 43 18.20 -10.37 -23.67
CA PRO A 43 18.57 -11.24 -22.56
C PRO A 43 18.72 -10.48 -21.24
N ASP A 44 18.30 -11.06 -20.13
CA ASP A 44 18.42 -10.44 -18.79
C ASP A 44 19.88 -10.05 -18.46
N SER A 45 20.88 -10.76 -19.00
CA SER A 45 22.29 -10.42 -18.86
C SER A 45 22.66 -9.10 -19.53
N GLU A 46 22.16 -8.85 -20.74
CA GLU A 46 22.41 -7.61 -21.46
C GLU A 46 21.73 -6.43 -20.79
N LEU A 47 20.49 -6.61 -20.32
CA LEU A 47 19.76 -5.61 -19.56
C LEU A 47 20.49 -5.25 -18.27
N ALA A 48 20.99 -6.25 -17.53
CA ALA A 48 21.78 -6.05 -16.33
C ALA A 48 23.07 -5.26 -16.61
N GLU A 49 23.81 -5.61 -17.68
CA GLU A 49 25.03 -4.89 -18.06
C GLU A 49 24.75 -3.42 -18.41
N ARG A 50 23.66 -3.14 -19.12
CA ARG A 50 23.22 -1.76 -19.41
C ARG A 50 22.87 -1.03 -18.11
N GLY A 51 22.16 -1.68 -17.18
CA GLY A 51 21.84 -1.14 -15.87
C GLY A 51 23.08 -0.79 -15.07
N HIS A 52 24.07 -1.67 -15.03
CA HIS A 52 25.37 -1.40 -14.39
C HIS A 52 26.08 -0.17 -14.99
N LYS A 53 26.10 -0.03 -16.30
CA LYS A 53 26.70 1.14 -16.98
C LYS A 53 25.99 2.44 -16.61
N ILE A 54 24.64 2.42 -16.54
CA ILE A 54 23.84 3.60 -16.17
C ILE A 54 24.14 3.98 -14.71
N LEU A 55 24.08 3.04 -13.77
CA LEU A 55 24.34 3.31 -12.35
C LEU A 55 25.77 3.83 -12.15
N LYS A 56 26.75 3.21 -12.78
CA LYS A 56 28.16 3.64 -12.70
C LYS A 56 28.39 5.05 -13.26
N SER A 57 27.64 5.44 -14.30
CA SER A 57 27.78 6.79 -14.88
C SER A 57 27.34 7.90 -13.94
N ILE A 58 26.54 7.58 -12.90
CA ILE A 58 26.12 8.51 -11.84
C ILE A 58 26.80 8.22 -10.49
N GLY A 59 27.86 7.42 -10.50
CA GLY A 59 28.65 7.12 -9.30
C GLY A 59 27.98 6.14 -8.31
N VAL A 60 27.04 5.32 -8.77
CA VAL A 60 26.34 4.32 -7.93
C VAL A 60 26.85 2.93 -8.28
N GLU A 61 27.28 2.18 -7.26
CA GLU A 61 27.67 0.77 -7.42
C GLU A 61 26.51 -0.12 -6.97
N PRO A 62 26.01 -1.01 -7.84
CA PRO A 62 24.98 -1.96 -7.47
C PRO A 62 25.55 -3.05 -6.54
N PHE A 63 24.69 -3.60 -5.71
CA PHE A 63 25.04 -4.67 -4.77
C PHE A 63 24.00 -5.79 -4.78
N ILE A 64 24.35 -6.94 -4.23
CA ILE A 64 23.42 -8.05 -4.04
C ILE A 64 22.64 -7.81 -2.74
N ASN A 65 21.34 -7.62 -2.85
CA ASN A 65 20.47 -7.43 -1.70
C ASN A 65 20.15 -8.79 -1.03
N CYS A 66 20.80 -9.03 0.10
CA CYS A 66 20.55 -10.21 0.94
C CYS A 66 19.62 -9.92 2.14
N LYS A 67 19.09 -8.68 2.25
CA LYS A 67 18.23 -8.27 3.35
C LYS A 67 16.72 -8.40 3.06
N GLY A 68 16.35 -8.63 1.80
CA GLY A 68 14.96 -8.76 1.38
C GLY A 68 14.33 -7.42 0.98
N THR A 69 13.04 -7.22 1.29
CA THR A 69 12.20 -6.13 0.77
C THR A 69 12.41 -4.76 1.43
N ASN A 70 13.56 -4.51 2.04
CA ASN A 70 13.84 -3.24 2.68
C ASN A 70 14.02 -2.12 1.63
N THR A 71 13.23 -1.05 1.72
CA THR A 71 13.19 0.06 0.75
C THR A 71 14.53 0.77 0.57
N ILE A 72 15.30 1.01 1.66
CA ILE A 72 16.63 1.64 1.61
C ILE A 72 17.63 0.79 0.81
N MET A 73 17.41 -0.53 0.81
CA MET A 73 18.23 -1.50 0.06
C MET A 73 17.68 -1.76 -1.35
N GLY A 74 16.80 -0.89 -1.87
CA GLY A 74 16.22 -1.01 -3.19
C GLY A 74 14.98 -1.91 -3.28
N GLY A 75 14.55 -2.54 -2.19
CA GLY A 75 13.42 -3.45 -2.16
C GLY A 75 13.67 -4.72 -2.98
N SER A 76 12.66 -5.17 -3.71
CA SER A 76 12.74 -6.35 -4.60
C SER A 76 12.94 -5.93 -6.06
N VAL A 77 13.72 -6.70 -6.79
CA VAL A 77 13.81 -6.56 -8.24
C VAL A 77 12.47 -6.91 -8.88
N ALA A 78 11.99 -6.08 -9.79
CA ALA A 78 10.76 -6.34 -10.51
C ALA A 78 10.85 -7.62 -11.33
N ARG A 79 9.80 -8.44 -11.28
CA ARG A 79 9.72 -9.67 -12.07
C ARG A 79 9.73 -9.33 -13.57
N PRO A 80 10.21 -10.25 -14.43
CA PRO A 80 10.27 -10.03 -15.87
C PRO A 80 8.94 -9.57 -16.47
N GLU A 81 7.84 -10.22 -16.09
CA GLU A 81 6.50 -9.90 -16.59
C GLU A 81 6.07 -8.46 -16.23
N VAL A 82 6.46 -7.98 -15.05
CA VAL A 82 6.17 -6.60 -14.61
C VAL A 82 6.97 -5.61 -15.45
N ARG A 83 8.27 -5.87 -15.69
CA ARG A 83 9.11 -5.01 -16.52
C ARG A 83 8.57 -4.91 -17.94
N LEU A 84 8.18 -6.05 -18.53
CA LEU A 84 7.59 -6.10 -19.87
C LEU A 84 6.28 -5.32 -19.96
N ALA A 85 5.40 -5.45 -18.96
CA ALA A 85 4.17 -4.69 -18.91
C ALA A 85 4.43 -3.18 -18.82
N MET A 86 5.39 -2.76 -18.00
CA MET A 86 5.79 -1.35 -17.90
C MET A 86 6.35 -0.83 -19.22
N GLU A 87 7.21 -1.59 -19.88
CA GLU A 87 7.78 -1.21 -21.19
C GLU A 87 6.68 -1.09 -22.25
N ALA A 88 5.78 -2.06 -22.32
CA ALA A 88 4.70 -2.08 -23.32
C ALA A 88 3.77 -0.85 -23.22
N VAL A 89 3.50 -0.36 -22.01
CA VAL A 89 2.61 0.80 -21.82
C VAL A 89 3.33 2.14 -21.78
N SER A 90 4.66 2.15 -21.71
CA SER A 90 5.46 3.38 -21.55
C SER A 90 5.35 4.36 -22.72
N THR A 91 4.93 3.90 -23.89
CA THR A 91 4.73 4.69 -25.11
C THR A 91 3.29 5.16 -25.32
N LEU A 92 2.38 4.80 -24.41
CA LEU A 92 0.96 5.09 -24.52
C LEU A 92 0.54 6.18 -23.54
N ASN A 93 -0.34 7.05 -23.97
CA ASN A 93 -1.00 8.01 -23.11
C ASN A 93 -2.38 7.47 -22.74
N VAL A 94 -2.73 7.52 -21.44
CA VAL A 94 -4.01 7.07 -20.91
C VAL A 94 -4.60 8.15 -20.02
N GLN A 95 -5.93 8.18 -19.94
CA GLN A 95 -6.63 9.00 -18.95
C GLN A 95 -6.37 8.44 -17.55
N MET A 96 -5.82 9.26 -16.64
CA MET A 96 -5.42 8.79 -15.31
C MET A 96 -6.58 8.29 -14.48
N ASP A 97 -7.74 8.95 -14.57
CA ASP A 97 -8.95 8.55 -13.82
C ASP A 97 -9.44 7.16 -14.29
N GLU A 98 -9.43 6.91 -15.60
CA GLU A 98 -9.79 5.61 -16.17
C GLU A 98 -8.79 4.52 -15.75
N LEU A 99 -7.49 4.85 -15.70
CA LEU A 99 -6.46 3.92 -15.24
C LEU A 99 -6.65 3.55 -13.78
N VAL A 100 -6.88 4.53 -12.90
CA VAL A 100 -7.11 4.31 -11.46
C VAL A 100 -8.36 3.47 -11.26
N GLU A 101 -9.44 3.76 -11.98
CA GLU A 101 -10.67 2.99 -11.91
C GLU A 101 -10.50 1.55 -12.41
N GLY A 102 -9.85 1.37 -13.55
CA GLY A 102 -9.59 0.04 -14.12
C GLY A 102 -8.72 -0.83 -13.22
N VAL A 103 -7.64 -0.26 -12.68
CA VAL A 103 -6.76 -0.94 -11.73
C VAL A 103 -7.50 -1.26 -10.42
N GLY A 104 -8.27 -0.31 -9.90
CA GLY A 104 -9.05 -0.49 -8.68
C GLY A 104 -10.05 -1.65 -8.78
N LYS A 105 -10.80 -1.73 -9.87
CA LYS A 105 -11.70 -2.85 -10.18
C LYS A 105 -10.95 -4.18 -10.28
N ARG A 106 -9.82 -4.18 -10.99
CA ARG A 106 -9.03 -5.41 -11.16
C ARG A 106 -8.47 -5.93 -9.83
N LEU A 107 -8.00 -5.03 -8.96
CA LEU A 107 -7.56 -5.40 -7.62
C LEU A 107 -8.71 -5.94 -6.76
N ALA A 108 -9.88 -5.33 -6.84
CA ALA A 108 -11.09 -5.81 -6.16
C ALA A 108 -11.44 -7.25 -6.57
N GLU A 109 -11.43 -7.56 -7.87
CA GLU A 109 -11.67 -8.90 -8.39
C GLU A 109 -10.65 -9.93 -7.87
N LEU A 110 -9.37 -9.56 -7.82
CA LEU A 110 -8.28 -10.46 -7.41
C LEU A 110 -8.26 -10.73 -5.91
N THR A 111 -8.68 -9.76 -5.10
CA THR A 111 -8.58 -9.81 -3.64
C THR A 111 -9.90 -10.11 -2.94
N GLY A 112 -11.02 -10.00 -3.66
CA GLY A 112 -12.36 -10.07 -3.08
C GLY A 112 -12.74 -8.82 -2.27
N ALA A 113 -11.95 -7.74 -2.35
CA ALA A 113 -12.27 -6.45 -1.74
C ALA A 113 -13.31 -5.68 -2.58
N GLU A 114 -13.90 -4.63 -2.02
CA GLU A 114 -14.81 -3.75 -2.76
C GLU A 114 -14.08 -2.86 -3.76
N TRP A 115 -12.84 -2.49 -3.43
CA TRP A 115 -11.99 -1.60 -4.23
C TRP A 115 -10.53 -1.78 -3.91
N GLY A 116 -9.63 -1.40 -4.84
CA GLY A 116 -8.20 -1.37 -4.64
C GLY A 116 -7.58 -0.06 -5.13
N LEU A 117 -6.55 0.42 -4.43
CA LEU A 117 -5.80 1.61 -4.83
C LEU A 117 -4.31 1.32 -4.77
N VAL A 118 -3.60 1.65 -5.85
CA VAL A 118 -2.13 1.60 -5.89
C VAL A 118 -1.57 2.96 -5.49
N THR A 119 -0.61 2.96 -4.59
CA THR A 119 0.05 4.17 -4.09
C THR A 119 1.57 4.08 -4.26
N SER A 120 2.25 5.21 -4.20
CA SER A 120 3.71 5.29 -4.25
C SER A 120 4.38 4.88 -2.92
N GLY A 121 4.00 3.73 -2.40
CA GLY A 121 4.52 3.16 -1.16
C GLY A 121 3.60 3.34 0.05
N ALA A 122 3.95 2.67 1.16
CA ALA A 122 3.13 2.58 2.37
C ALA A 122 2.81 3.94 3.01
N ALA A 123 3.78 4.87 3.06
CA ALA A 123 3.55 6.20 3.61
C ALA A 123 2.47 6.98 2.85
N ALA A 124 2.46 6.89 1.51
CA ALA A 124 1.41 7.49 0.69
C ALA A 124 0.04 6.83 0.95
N GLY A 125 0.02 5.49 1.06
CA GLY A 125 -1.19 4.73 1.40
C GLY A 125 -1.77 5.15 2.74
N ILE A 126 -0.95 5.19 3.80
CA ILE A 126 -1.36 5.61 5.15
C ILE A 126 -1.93 7.03 5.12
N LYS A 127 -1.25 7.95 4.41
CA LYS A 127 -1.70 9.33 4.29
C LYS A 127 -3.06 9.43 3.59
N LEU A 128 -3.25 8.73 2.48
CA LEU A 128 -4.51 8.73 1.72
C LEU A 128 -5.66 8.10 2.52
N CYS A 129 -5.42 7.00 3.22
CA CYS A 129 -6.42 6.42 4.14
C CYS A 129 -6.81 7.40 5.25
N THR A 130 -5.81 8.10 5.83
CA THR A 130 -6.07 9.11 6.85
C THR A 130 -6.89 10.26 6.29
N PHE A 131 -6.56 10.77 5.09
CA PHE A 131 -7.35 11.80 4.41
C PHE A 131 -8.80 11.37 4.18
N ALA A 132 -9.01 10.15 3.73
CA ALA A 132 -10.34 9.60 3.51
C ALA A 132 -11.18 9.56 4.80
N CYS A 133 -10.56 9.09 5.90
CA CYS A 133 -11.22 9.03 7.21
C CYS A 133 -11.55 10.42 7.80
N LEU A 134 -10.65 11.38 7.62
CA LEU A 134 -10.85 12.77 8.09
C LEU A 134 -11.89 13.52 7.26
N SER A 135 -11.86 13.36 5.94
CA SER A 135 -12.78 14.08 5.03
C SER A 135 -14.19 13.48 4.99
N GLY A 136 -14.31 12.17 5.26
CA GLY A 136 -15.57 11.44 5.12
C GLY A 136 -16.12 11.47 3.69
N GLY A 137 -15.25 11.62 2.68
CA GLY A 137 -15.61 11.72 1.27
C GLY A 137 -16.03 13.13 0.82
N ASN A 138 -15.92 14.15 1.68
CA ASN A 138 -16.22 15.53 1.31
C ASN A 138 -15.02 16.18 0.59
N PRO A 139 -15.16 16.58 -0.70
CA PRO A 139 -14.07 17.15 -1.49
C PRO A 139 -13.58 18.50 -0.97
N GLU A 140 -14.44 19.33 -0.39
CA GLU A 140 -14.04 20.62 0.18
C GLU A 140 -13.14 20.42 1.42
N LYS A 141 -13.47 19.43 2.27
CA LYS A 141 -12.61 19.05 3.38
C LYS A 141 -11.27 18.52 2.88
N LEU A 142 -11.27 17.71 1.82
CA LEU A 142 -10.05 17.14 1.26
C LEU A 142 -9.07 18.21 0.79
N VAL A 143 -9.55 19.24 0.07
CA VAL A 143 -8.73 20.34 -0.44
C VAL A 143 -8.14 21.21 0.68
N ARG A 144 -8.83 21.33 1.81
CA ARG A 144 -8.39 22.16 2.94
C ARG A 144 -7.28 21.54 3.78
N MET A 145 -7.17 20.20 3.76
CA MET A 145 -6.13 19.53 4.57
C MET A 145 -4.71 20.02 4.21
N PRO A 146 -3.84 20.22 5.19
CA PRO A 146 -3.91 19.80 6.58
C PRO A 146 -4.63 20.73 7.57
N ASP A 147 -5.35 21.75 7.11
CA ASP A 147 -6.14 22.60 7.99
C ASP A 147 -7.46 21.91 8.36
N LEU A 148 -7.53 21.36 9.58
CA LEU A 148 -8.67 20.64 10.10
C LEU A 148 -9.66 21.51 10.90
N ARG A 149 -9.56 22.83 10.86
CA ARG A 149 -10.51 23.72 11.56
C ARG A 149 -11.94 23.47 11.09
N GLY A 150 -12.82 23.16 12.03
CA GLY A 150 -14.22 22.85 11.75
C GLY A 150 -14.49 21.43 11.25
N PHE A 151 -13.48 20.53 11.30
CA PHE A 151 -13.71 19.11 11.08
C PHE A 151 -14.24 18.46 12.36
N GLU A 152 -15.17 17.53 12.21
CA GLU A 152 -15.72 16.76 13.33
C GLU A 152 -14.72 15.71 13.84
N LYS A 153 -14.02 15.09 12.90
CA LYS A 153 -13.03 14.02 13.18
C LYS A 153 -11.63 14.54 12.88
N THR A 154 -10.78 14.53 13.90
CA THR A 154 -9.43 15.12 13.83
C THR A 154 -8.38 14.24 14.49
N GLU A 155 -8.80 13.11 15.10
CA GLU A 155 -7.92 12.28 15.90
C GLU A 155 -7.71 10.90 15.27
N VAL A 156 -6.46 10.41 15.36
CA VAL A 156 -6.09 9.04 15.01
C VAL A 156 -5.48 8.38 16.23
N ILE A 157 -6.07 7.25 16.63
CA ILE A 157 -5.58 6.48 17.77
C ILE A 157 -4.53 5.48 17.28
N ILE A 158 -3.39 5.43 17.98
CA ILE A 158 -2.28 4.51 17.67
C ILE A 158 -1.82 3.84 18.97
N PRO A 159 -1.85 2.51 19.07
CA PRO A 159 -1.21 1.80 20.18
C PRO A 159 0.28 2.15 20.29
N THR A 160 0.80 2.28 21.50
CA THR A 160 2.22 2.60 21.73
C THR A 160 3.13 1.60 21.02
N ALA A 161 2.79 0.32 21.03
CA ALA A 161 3.54 -0.72 20.31
C ALA A 161 3.57 -0.51 18.80
N SER A 162 2.53 0.10 18.22
CA SER A 162 2.41 0.36 16.77
C SER A 162 3.06 1.68 16.33
N ARG A 163 3.67 2.45 17.25
CA ARG A 163 4.35 3.71 16.91
C ARG A 163 5.60 3.44 16.08
N THR A 164 5.70 4.11 14.95
CA THR A 164 6.84 4.01 14.02
C THR A 164 7.16 5.38 13.40
N VAL A 165 8.23 5.43 12.62
CA VAL A 165 8.56 6.64 11.82
C VAL A 165 7.45 6.97 10.81
N TYR A 166 6.63 6.00 10.43
CA TYR A 166 5.51 6.18 9.50
C TYR A 166 4.35 6.98 10.09
N ASP A 167 4.29 7.20 11.41
CA ASP A 167 3.34 8.12 12.04
C ASP A 167 3.40 9.51 11.42
N GLN A 168 4.54 9.87 10.85
CA GLN A 168 4.70 11.14 10.17
C GLN A 168 3.72 11.28 9.00
N ALA A 169 3.40 10.19 8.31
CA ALA A 169 2.39 10.20 7.24
C ALA A 169 1.01 10.62 7.78
N ILE A 170 0.62 10.10 8.95
CA ILE A 170 -0.61 10.46 9.65
C ILE A 170 -0.56 11.92 10.12
N ARG A 171 0.48 12.31 10.86
CA ARG A 171 0.62 13.68 11.38
C ARG A 171 0.67 14.74 10.29
N SER A 172 1.21 14.40 9.11
CA SER A 172 1.27 15.31 7.97
C SER A 172 -0.11 15.66 7.38
N THR A 173 -1.17 14.96 7.77
CA THR A 173 -2.56 15.26 7.39
C THR A 173 -3.20 16.34 8.28
N GLY A 174 -2.52 16.77 9.33
CA GLY A 174 -3.04 17.64 10.37
C GLY A 174 -3.71 16.89 11.53
N ALA A 175 -3.86 15.57 11.44
CA ALA A 175 -4.47 14.76 12.49
C ALA A 175 -3.66 14.76 13.79
N THR A 176 -4.37 14.79 14.91
CA THR A 176 -3.79 14.59 16.25
C THR A 176 -3.66 13.10 16.53
N VAL A 177 -2.45 12.67 16.88
CA VAL A 177 -2.21 11.27 17.25
C VAL A 177 -2.47 11.08 18.74
N ILE A 178 -3.40 10.19 19.07
CA ILE A 178 -3.72 9.77 20.43
C ILE A 178 -3.08 8.40 20.67
N THR A 179 -2.19 8.31 21.65
CA THR A 179 -1.52 7.04 21.96
C THR A 179 -2.25 6.29 23.07
N VAL A 180 -2.37 4.96 22.94
CA VAL A 180 -3.02 4.08 23.89
C VAL A 180 -2.11 2.91 24.28
N GLU A 181 -2.20 2.47 25.55
CA GLU A 181 -1.34 1.43 26.09
C GLU A 181 -2.02 0.06 26.12
N ASN A 182 -3.34 0.01 26.22
CA ASN A 182 -4.13 -1.21 26.35
C ASN A 182 -5.56 -1.01 25.85
N GLU A 183 -6.34 -2.10 25.84
CA GLU A 183 -7.73 -2.08 25.37
C GLU A 183 -8.63 -1.15 26.20
N GLU A 184 -8.47 -1.12 27.51
CA GLU A 184 -9.28 -0.26 28.39
C GLU A 184 -9.03 1.21 28.08
N ASP A 185 -7.77 1.60 27.87
CA ASP A 185 -7.37 2.95 27.48
C ASP A 185 -7.91 3.29 26.08
N LEU A 186 -7.85 2.35 25.13
CA LEU A 186 -8.46 2.51 23.81
C LEU A 186 -9.95 2.80 23.91
N ARG A 187 -10.69 1.97 24.66
CA ARG A 187 -12.14 2.15 24.83
C ARG A 187 -12.52 3.50 25.44
N LYS A 188 -11.68 4.01 26.35
CA LYS A 188 -11.87 5.35 26.96
C LYS A 188 -11.60 6.50 26.01
N LYS A 189 -10.63 6.33 25.10
CA LYS A 189 -10.18 7.40 24.20
C LYS A 189 -10.91 7.43 22.86
N ILE A 190 -11.64 6.38 22.50
CA ILE A 190 -12.53 6.42 21.35
C ILE A 190 -13.66 7.43 21.61
N GLY A 191 -13.78 8.43 20.76
CA GLY A 191 -14.78 9.49 20.88
C GLY A 191 -15.27 10.03 19.53
N PRO A 192 -16.14 11.03 19.56
CA PRO A 192 -16.68 11.64 18.33
C PRO A 192 -15.61 12.19 17.39
N GLN A 193 -14.48 12.63 17.93
CA GLN A 193 -13.36 13.17 17.16
C GLN A 193 -12.46 12.08 16.55
N THR A 194 -12.64 10.82 16.92
CA THR A 194 -11.84 9.71 16.40
C THR A 194 -12.21 9.45 14.94
N ALA A 195 -11.24 9.62 14.06
CA ALA A 195 -11.36 9.33 12.62
C ALA A 195 -11.00 7.89 12.31
N MET A 196 -9.92 7.37 12.93
CA MET A 196 -9.30 6.11 12.57
C MET A 196 -8.51 5.54 13.75
N ILE A 197 -8.38 4.21 13.80
CA ILE A 197 -7.40 3.50 14.61
C ILE A 197 -6.37 2.93 13.65
N TYR A 198 -5.08 3.23 13.88
CA TYR A 198 -3.96 2.70 13.11
C TYR A 198 -3.19 1.67 13.93
N ILE A 199 -2.99 0.48 13.37
CA ILE A 199 -2.27 -0.63 14.01
C ILE A 199 -1.21 -1.15 13.05
N ASP A 200 0.03 -1.29 13.55
CA ASP A 200 1.11 -1.99 12.86
C ASP A 200 1.03 -3.48 13.16
N ALA A 201 0.59 -4.26 12.17
CA ALA A 201 0.35 -5.69 12.31
C ALA A 201 1.64 -6.53 12.42
N GLU A 202 2.81 -5.95 12.15
CA GLU A 202 4.11 -6.65 12.36
C GLU A 202 4.47 -6.75 13.83
N LYS A 203 3.90 -5.90 14.66
CA LYS A 203 4.17 -5.91 16.10
C LYS A 203 3.05 -6.65 16.81
N GLU A 204 3.40 -7.48 17.78
CA GLU A 204 2.42 -8.08 18.67
C GLU A 204 1.57 -6.96 19.27
N SER A 205 0.35 -6.86 18.80
CA SER A 205 -0.62 -5.92 19.30
C SER A 205 -1.36 -6.57 20.47
N PHE A 206 -1.52 -5.83 21.56
CA PHE A 206 -2.43 -6.21 22.66
C PHE A 206 -3.91 -6.18 22.22
N LEU A 207 -4.17 -5.79 20.97
CA LEU A 207 -5.52 -5.75 20.39
C LEU A 207 -5.65 -6.88 19.38
N PRO A 208 -6.28 -8.00 19.72
CA PRO A 208 -6.69 -8.96 18.72
C PRO A 208 -7.69 -8.30 17.76
N LEU A 209 -7.57 -8.61 16.49
CA LEU A 209 -8.40 -8.01 15.41
C LEU A 209 -9.92 -8.26 15.63
N GLU A 210 -10.27 -9.21 16.48
CA GLU A 210 -11.66 -9.52 16.83
C GLU A 210 -12.30 -8.45 17.75
N ILE A 211 -11.48 -7.60 18.37
CA ILE A 211 -11.93 -6.56 19.32
C ILE A 211 -12.13 -5.21 18.62
N ILE A 212 -11.54 -5.01 17.47
CA ILE A 212 -11.62 -3.77 16.67
C ILE A 212 -12.78 -3.84 15.68
#